data_82d171a216e5581b3ce7a70da470349c
#
_entry.id   82d171a216e5581b3ce7a70da470349c
#
_cell.length_a   1.000
_cell.length_b   1.000
_cell.length_c   1.000
_cell.angle_alpha   90.00
_cell.angle_beta   90.00
_cell.angle_gamma   90.00
#
_symmetry.space_group_name_H-M   'P 1'
#
loop_
_entity.id
_entity.type
_entity.pdbx_description
1 polymer ?
#
loop_
_entity_poly.entity_id
_entity_poly.type
_entity_poly.pdbx_seq_one_letter_code
_entity_poly.pdbx_strand_id
1 'polypeptide(L)'
;AESQLSLYNVFNVPNPFARATTFTFQRTSNDPIDIEIKVYTVAGRLIQILEASSIVDRFVQIPWDGRDRDGSELANGVYLYRVIAKTLDRTSTSEVIGKLAVLR
;
A
#
# COMPACT_ATOMS: atom_id res chain seq x y z
N ALA A 1 19.45 7.10 19.78
CA ALA A 1 18.13 6.57 20.02
C ALA A 1 17.61 5.87 18.79
N GLU A 2 16.93 4.82 19.01
CA GLU A 2 16.30 4.05 17.96
C GLU A 2 15.15 4.78 17.37
N SER A 3 15.07 4.84 16.06
CA SER A 3 13.88 5.32 15.39
C SER A 3 12.99 4.13 15.08
N GLN A 4 11.80 4.15 15.61
CA GLN A 4 10.84 3.14 15.23
C GLN A 4 10.17 3.52 13.93
N LEU A 5 9.99 2.56 13.06
CA LEU A 5 9.28 2.77 11.82
C LEU A 5 7.79 2.88 12.11
N SER A 6 7.18 3.95 11.65
CA SER A 6 5.74 4.18 11.76
C SER A 6 5.26 4.82 10.47
N LEU A 7 4.12 4.35 9.98
CA LEU A 7 3.47 4.91 8.80
C LEU A 7 2.33 5.82 9.23
N TYR A 8 2.12 6.92 8.52
CA TYR A 8 1.02 7.83 8.81
C TYR A 8 0.54 8.49 7.53
N ASN A 9 -0.64 9.09 7.58
CA ASN A 9 -1.30 9.71 6.44
C ASN A 9 -1.39 8.73 5.27
N VAL A 10 -1.81 7.51 5.54
CA VAL A 10 -1.90 6.46 4.54
C VAL A 10 -3.24 6.56 3.82
N PHE A 11 -3.19 6.71 2.49
CA PHE A 11 -4.40 6.75 1.68
C PHE A 11 -4.03 6.45 0.22
N ASN A 12 -5.03 6.27 -0.60
CA ASN A 12 -4.83 6.17 -2.04
C ASN A 12 -5.58 7.30 -2.73
N VAL A 13 -5.01 7.82 -3.81
CA VAL A 13 -5.60 8.93 -4.55
C VAL A 13 -5.45 8.68 -6.04
N PRO A 14 -6.55 8.83 -6.82
CA PRO A 14 -7.91 9.12 -6.37
C PRO A 14 -8.58 7.96 -5.66
N ASN A 15 -9.58 8.25 -4.85
CA ASN A 15 -10.39 7.24 -4.17
C ASN A 15 -11.80 7.83 -3.99
N PRO A 16 -12.86 7.32 -4.67
CA PRO A 16 -12.81 6.15 -5.57
C PRO A 16 -11.99 6.38 -6.82
N PHE A 17 -11.61 5.32 -7.48
CA PHE A 17 -10.88 5.43 -8.73
C PHE A 17 -11.53 4.55 -9.81
N ALA A 18 -11.31 4.95 -11.08
CA ALA A 18 -11.88 4.21 -12.21
C ALA A 18 -10.86 3.25 -12.82
N ARG A 19 -9.62 3.68 -13.01
CA ARG A 19 -8.61 2.88 -13.69
C ARG A 19 -7.35 2.67 -12.88
N ALA A 20 -6.84 3.74 -12.29
CA ALA A 20 -5.58 3.70 -11.57
C ALA A 20 -5.64 4.57 -10.35
N THR A 21 -4.83 4.25 -9.38
CA THR A 21 -4.69 5.02 -8.16
C THR A 21 -3.23 4.96 -7.71
N THR A 22 -2.88 5.80 -6.77
CA THR A 22 -1.55 5.81 -6.17
C THR A 22 -1.69 5.71 -4.67
N PHE A 23 -1.02 4.73 -4.08
CA PHE A 23 -0.95 4.64 -2.63
C PHE A 23 0.10 5.63 -2.15
N THR A 24 -0.28 6.49 -1.21
CA THR A 24 0.62 7.48 -0.64
C THR A 24 0.65 7.35 0.86
N PHE A 25 1.81 7.56 1.42
CA PHE A 25 1.95 7.57 2.86
C PHE A 25 3.26 8.25 3.24
N GLN A 26 3.34 8.64 4.50
CA GLN A 26 4.55 9.20 5.07
C GLN A 26 5.06 8.24 6.13
N ARG A 27 6.32 8.37 6.45
CA ARG A 27 6.92 7.47 7.42
C ARG A 27 7.90 8.20 8.31
N THR A 28 8.11 7.64 9.48
CA THR A 28 9.18 8.04 10.37
C THR A 28 10.44 7.24 10.03
N SER A 29 11.56 7.59 10.63
CA SER A 29 12.84 6.95 10.37
C SER A 29 13.39 7.32 9.00
N ASN A 30 14.70 7.23 8.84
CA ASN A 30 15.38 7.47 7.58
C ASN A 30 16.02 6.22 7.03
N ASP A 31 15.83 5.10 7.70
CA ASP A 31 16.42 3.84 7.25
C ASP A 31 15.71 3.34 6.00
N PRO A 32 16.42 2.70 5.07
CA PRO A 32 15.75 2.10 3.93
C PRO A 32 14.72 1.06 4.38
N ILE A 33 13.60 1.02 3.69
CA ILE A 33 12.52 0.09 4.01
C ILE A 33 12.07 -0.65 2.77
N ASP A 34 11.54 -1.84 2.98
CA ASP A 34 10.83 -2.60 1.97
C ASP A 34 9.35 -2.45 2.24
N ILE A 35 8.57 -2.33 1.16
CA ILE A 35 7.15 -2.09 1.23
C ILE A 35 6.42 -3.18 0.46
N GLU A 36 5.35 -3.68 1.07
CA GLU A 36 4.43 -4.61 0.42
C GLU A 36 3.02 -4.11 0.64
N ILE A 37 2.25 -3.99 -0.44
CA ILE A 37 0.85 -3.58 -0.37
C ILE A 37 0.02 -4.73 -0.89
N LYS A 38 -0.85 -5.27 -0.04
CA LYS A 38 -1.75 -6.35 -0.41
C LYS A 38 -3.16 -5.79 -0.52
N VAL A 39 -3.85 -6.15 -1.60
CA VAL A 39 -5.23 -5.72 -1.82
C VAL A 39 -6.13 -6.94 -1.75
N TYR A 40 -7.24 -6.80 -1.01
CA TYR A 40 -8.15 -7.91 -0.74
C TYR A 40 -9.58 -7.51 -1.06
N THR A 41 -10.39 -8.50 -1.39
CA THR A 41 -11.86 -8.32 -1.36
C THR A 41 -12.30 -8.16 0.09
N VAL A 42 -13.51 -7.65 0.32
CA VAL A 42 -14.04 -7.55 1.69
C VAL A 42 -14.20 -8.91 2.34
N ALA A 43 -14.31 -9.96 1.54
CA ALA A 43 -14.39 -11.33 2.07
C ALA A 43 -13.00 -11.90 2.44
N GLY A 44 -11.93 -11.16 2.18
CA GLY A 44 -10.59 -11.56 2.58
C GLY A 44 -9.77 -12.26 1.51
N ARG A 45 -10.25 -12.30 0.25
CA ARG A 45 -9.48 -12.93 -0.81
C ARG A 45 -8.41 -11.97 -1.34
N LEU A 46 -7.17 -12.42 -1.35
CA LEU A 46 -6.06 -11.63 -1.88
C LEU A 46 -6.17 -11.53 -3.40
N ILE A 47 -6.14 -10.30 -3.93
CA ILE A 47 -6.27 -10.07 -5.36
C ILE A 47 -5.05 -9.42 -5.98
N GLN A 48 -4.21 -8.74 -5.19
CA GLN A 48 -2.99 -8.13 -5.75
C GLN A 48 -1.96 -7.91 -4.66
N ILE A 49 -0.68 -7.97 -5.05
CA ILE A 49 0.45 -7.64 -4.18
C ILE A 49 1.35 -6.69 -4.96
N LEU A 50 1.63 -5.53 -4.37
CA LEU A 50 2.58 -4.56 -4.91
C LEU A 50 3.79 -4.54 -3.98
N GLU A 51 4.98 -4.46 -4.56
CA GLU A 51 6.21 -4.48 -3.79
C GLU A 51 7.15 -3.38 -4.23
N ALA A 52 7.88 -2.80 -3.27
CA ALA A 52 8.93 -1.84 -3.53
C ALA A 52 10.03 -2.06 -2.49
N SER A 53 11.28 -1.92 -2.92
CA SER A 53 12.42 -2.25 -2.07
C SER A 53 13.34 -1.06 -1.90
N SER A 54 14.00 -1.02 -0.76
CA SER A 54 15.05 -0.04 -0.46
C SER A 54 14.57 1.40 -0.61
N ILE A 55 13.36 1.67 -0.15
CA ILE A 55 12.76 2.99 -0.22
C ILE A 55 13.35 3.87 0.88
N VAL A 56 13.88 5.04 0.50
CA VAL A 56 14.46 5.98 1.46
C VAL A 56 13.64 7.26 1.58
N ASP A 57 12.64 7.44 0.72
CA ASP A 57 11.83 8.64 0.70
C ASP A 57 10.94 8.70 1.95
N ARG A 58 10.75 9.91 2.46
CA ARG A 58 9.82 10.13 3.57
C ARG A 58 8.38 10.15 3.11
N PHE A 59 8.15 10.67 1.93
CA PHE A 59 6.83 10.70 1.30
C PHE A 59 6.84 9.68 0.18
N VAL A 60 6.12 8.60 0.38
CA VAL A 60 6.19 7.45 -0.51
C VAL A 60 4.95 7.41 -1.40
N GLN A 61 5.15 7.15 -2.68
CA GLN A 61 4.07 7.04 -3.65
C GLN A 61 4.28 5.76 -4.44
N ILE A 62 3.26 4.90 -4.44
CA ILE A 62 3.32 3.63 -5.16
C ILE A 62 2.11 3.56 -6.08
N PRO A 63 2.32 3.69 -7.40
CA PRO A 63 1.21 3.63 -8.35
C PRO A 63 0.72 2.21 -8.56
N TRP A 64 -0.57 2.09 -8.85
CA TRP A 64 -1.21 0.82 -9.14
C TRP A 64 -2.21 1.02 -10.27
N ASP A 65 -2.19 0.12 -11.24
CA ASP A 65 -3.06 0.20 -12.41
C ASP A 65 -4.48 -0.32 -12.15
N GLY A 66 -4.79 -0.71 -10.93
CA GLY A 66 -6.13 -1.15 -10.56
C GLY A 66 -6.50 -2.53 -11.08
N ARG A 67 -5.51 -3.34 -11.44
CA ARG A 67 -5.75 -4.68 -11.96
C ARG A 67 -5.35 -5.74 -10.95
N ASP A 68 -6.03 -6.89 -11.02
CA ASP A 68 -5.66 -8.01 -10.18
C ASP A 68 -4.40 -8.72 -10.72
N ARG A 69 -4.02 -9.81 -10.07
CA ARG A 69 -2.79 -10.52 -10.40
C ARG A 69 -2.84 -11.18 -11.78
N ASP A 70 -4.03 -11.38 -12.31
CA ASP A 70 -4.22 -11.96 -13.65
C ASP A 70 -4.30 -10.89 -14.73
N GLY A 71 -4.21 -9.62 -14.35
CA GLY A 71 -4.29 -8.50 -15.28
C GLY A 71 -5.71 -8.06 -15.59
N SER A 72 -6.70 -8.57 -14.87
CA SER A 72 -8.10 -8.23 -15.09
C SER A 72 -8.50 -7.00 -14.28
N GLU A 73 -9.39 -6.20 -14.84
CA GLU A 73 -9.95 -5.06 -14.13
C GLU A 73 -10.84 -5.53 -13.00
N LEU A 74 -10.82 -4.78 -11.91
CA LEU A 74 -11.65 -5.09 -10.75
C LEU A 74 -13.08 -4.65 -10.96
N ALA A 75 -14.02 -5.40 -10.41
CA ALA A 75 -15.42 -4.99 -10.38
C ALA A 75 -15.59 -3.77 -9.49
N ASN A 76 -16.60 -2.96 -9.77
CA ASN A 76 -16.95 -1.83 -8.91
C ASN A 76 -17.26 -2.34 -7.51
N GLY A 77 -16.76 -1.63 -6.50
CA GLY A 77 -17.02 -2.01 -5.12
C GLY A 77 -15.91 -1.54 -4.21
N VAL A 78 -15.98 -1.99 -2.97
CA VAL A 78 -15.03 -1.63 -1.91
C VAL A 78 -14.06 -2.79 -1.72
N TYR A 79 -12.80 -2.43 -1.54
CA TYR A 79 -11.71 -3.38 -1.31
C TYR A 79 -10.92 -2.92 -0.09
N LEU A 80 -10.21 -3.84 0.52
CA LEU A 80 -9.32 -3.54 1.64
C LEU A 80 -7.89 -3.63 1.16
N TYR A 81 -7.02 -2.78 1.71
CA TYR A 81 -5.61 -2.89 1.43
C TYR A 81 -4.81 -2.85 2.72
N ARG A 82 -3.66 -3.45 2.67
CA ARG A 82 -2.75 -3.53 3.81
C ARG A 82 -1.38 -3.09 3.35
N VAL A 83 -0.88 -2.03 3.94
CA VAL A 83 0.48 -1.54 3.67
C VAL A 83 1.38 -2.06 4.77
N ILE A 84 2.40 -2.81 4.39
CA ILE A 84 3.37 -3.37 5.33
C ILE A 84 4.73 -2.81 4.97
N ALA A 85 5.39 -2.19 5.93
CA ALA A 85 6.73 -1.64 5.75
C ALA A 85 7.66 -2.28 6.76
N LYS A 86 8.85 -2.67 6.31
CA LYS A 86 9.86 -3.30 7.16
C LYS A 86 11.20 -2.66 6.88
N THR A 87 11.98 -2.43 7.93
CA THR A 87 13.37 -2.05 7.75
C THR A 87 14.15 -3.22 7.15
N LEU A 88 15.25 -2.93 6.46
CA LEU A 88 16.02 -3.99 5.79
C LEU A 88 16.60 -4.98 6.78
N ASP A 89 16.94 -4.52 7.98
CA ASP A 89 17.47 -5.40 9.02
C ASP A 89 16.37 -6.15 9.78
N ARG A 90 15.09 -5.93 9.40
CA ARG A 90 13.92 -6.59 9.98
C ARG A 90 13.71 -6.30 11.46
N THR A 91 14.32 -5.25 12.00
CA THR A 91 14.15 -4.92 13.41
C THR A 91 12.89 -4.11 13.67
N SER A 92 12.31 -3.50 12.64
CA SER A 92 11.12 -2.68 12.82
C SER A 92 10.14 -2.92 11.67
N THR A 93 8.87 -3.04 12.00
CA THR A 93 7.78 -3.28 11.04
C THR A 93 6.62 -2.38 11.39
N SER A 94 5.96 -1.84 10.38
CA SER A 94 4.74 -1.07 10.56
C SER A 94 3.71 -1.53 9.54
N GLU A 95 2.44 -1.54 9.94
CA GLU A 95 1.36 -2.03 9.11
C GLU A 95 0.15 -1.12 9.26
N VAL A 96 -0.50 -0.81 8.15
CA VAL A 96 -1.72 0.00 8.15
C VAL A 96 -2.71 -0.66 7.20
N ILE A 97 -3.97 -0.70 7.62
CA ILE A 97 -5.06 -1.25 6.82
C ILE A 97 -5.98 -0.10 6.43
N GLY A 98 -6.39 -0.06 5.17
CA GLY A 98 -7.31 0.96 4.68
C GLY A 98 -8.33 0.38 3.72
N LYS A 99 -9.22 1.24 3.25
CA LYS A 99 -10.25 0.89 2.29
C LYS A 99 -10.07 1.71 1.04
N LEU A 100 -10.40 1.10 -0.10
CA LEU A 100 -10.46 1.81 -1.35
C LEU A 100 -11.72 1.40 -2.09
N ALA A 101 -12.11 2.21 -3.07
CA ALA A 101 -13.30 1.92 -3.86
C ALA A 101 -12.97 2.04 -5.34
N VAL A 102 -13.51 1.12 -6.11
CA VAL A 102 -13.45 1.15 -7.57
C VAL A 102 -14.84 1.56 -8.06
N LEU A 103 -14.87 2.60 -8.89
CA LEU A 103 -16.12 3.10 -9.43
C LEU A 103 -15.88 3.55 -10.87
N ARG A 104 -16.30 2.74 -11.81
CA ARG A 104 -16.20 3.03 -13.24
C ARG A 104 -17.52 3.52 -13.81
#